data_e9f37d4a8df747b6a27565391bb2ddd9
#
_entry.id   e9f37d4a8df747b6a27565391bb2ddd9
#
_cell.length_a   1.000
_cell.length_b   1.000
_cell.length_c   1.000
_cell.angle_alpha   90.00
_cell.angle_beta   90.00
_cell.angle_gamma   90.00
#
_symmetry.space_group_name_H-M   'P 1'
#
loop_
_entity.id
_entity.type
_entity.pdbx_description
1 polymer ?
#
loop_
_entity_poly.entity_id
_entity_poly.type
_entity_poly.pdbx_seq_one_letter_code
_entity_poly.pdbx_strand_id
1 'polypeptide(L)'
;MTNIMEKQFYRQRKDFDLSCIERDKKLTMPEGVEYTENIVYTKDGNPSHQLDIYRPKDREGEVLPVIINVHGGGLIIGNKGFNKYFCSLLCKKGFLVYSIEYRLIPDCMIYDQFRDVFMAMDYISGRIR
;
A
#
# COMPACT_ATOMS: atom_id res chain seq x y z
N MET A 1 4.03 -3.36 -28.86
CA MET A 1 4.93 -2.20 -28.93
C MET A 1 4.42 -1.10 -28.01
N THR A 2 5.24 -0.68 -27.04
CA THR A 2 4.87 0.35 -26.08
C THR A 2 4.86 1.72 -26.77
N ASN A 3 3.76 2.45 -26.69
CA ASN A 3 3.66 3.77 -27.29
C ASN A 3 4.35 4.83 -26.41
N ILE A 4 4.48 6.06 -26.92
CA ILE A 4 5.17 7.16 -26.22
C ILE A 4 4.47 7.47 -24.90
N MET A 5 3.15 7.43 -24.87
CA MET A 5 2.36 7.72 -23.68
C MET A 5 2.63 6.70 -22.57
N GLU A 6 2.64 5.41 -22.92
CA GLU A 6 2.95 4.34 -21.95
C GLU A 6 4.36 4.50 -21.38
N LYS A 7 5.35 4.84 -22.24
CA LYS A 7 6.72 5.11 -21.79
C LYS A 7 6.77 6.24 -20.77
N GLN A 8 5.98 7.29 -20.99
CA GLN A 8 5.88 8.40 -20.05
C GLN A 8 5.27 7.98 -18.73
N PHE A 9 4.24 7.13 -18.76
CA PHE A 9 3.62 6.60 -17.54
C PHE A 9 4.64 5.81 -16.71
N TYR A 10 5.41 4.94 -17.34
CA TYR A 10 6.45 4.17 -16.65
C TYR A 10 7.55 5.05 -16.10
N ARG A 11 7.94 6.09 -16.82
CA ARG A 11 8.93 7.06 -16.36
C ARG A 11 8.44 7.81 -15.14
N GLN A 12 7.20 8.32 -15.18
CA GLN A 12 6.61 9.04 -14.06
C GLN A 12 6.50 8.15 -12.83
N ARG A 13 6.10 6.90 -13.01
CA ARG A 13 6.04 5.91 -11.93
C ARG A 13 7.40 5.72 -11.28
N LYS A 14 8.42 5.49 -12.10
CA LYS A 14 9.79 5.30 -11.62
C LYS A 14 10.30 6.52 -10.87
N ASP A 15 10.09 7.71 -11.42
CA ASP A 15 10.52 8.95 -10.78
C ASP A 15 9.83 9.15 -9.43
N PHE A 16 8.54 8.84 -9.36
CA PHE A 16 7.79 8.92 -8.11
C PHE A 16 8.32 7.92 -7.08
N ASP A 17 8.53 6.67 -7.48
CA ASP A 17 9.05 5.64 -6.57
C ASP A 17 10.43 6.00 -6.04
N LEU A 18 11.30 6.53 -6.90
CA LEU A 18 12.62 7.01 -6.47
C LEU A 18 12.52 8.17 -5.49
N SER A 19 11.56 9.08 -5.68
CA SER A 19 11.35 10.19 -4.74
C SER A 19 10.91 9.69 -3.36
N CYS A 20 10.11 8.63 -3.32
CA CYS A 20 9.72 7.99 -2.06
C CYS A 20 10.93 7.37 -1.35
N ILE A 21 11.79 6.69 -2.10
CA ILE A 21 13.02 6.09 -1.57
C ILE A 21 13.93 7.17 -0.98
N GLU A 22 14.11 8.29 -1.69
CA GLU A 22 14.93 9.41 -1.19
C GLU A 22 14.33 10.03 0.06
N ARG A 23 13.01 10.20 0.12
CA ARG A 23 12.32 10.67 1.33
C ARG A 23 12.58 9.72 2.50
N ASP A 24 12.47 8.42 2.26
CA ASP A 24 12.59 7.40 3.32
C ASP A 24 14.00 7.34 3.91
N LYS A 25 15.01 7.76 3.17
CA LYS A 25 16.38 7.88 3.69
C LYS A 25 16.50 8.96 4.76
N LYS A 26 15.62 9.95 4.74
CA LYS A 26 15.66 11.12 5.64
C LYS A 26 14.72 11.01 6.82
N LEU A 27 13.79 10.08 6.79
CA LEU A 27 12.76 9.93 7.80
C LEU A 27 12.85 8.55 8.45
N THR A 28 12.47 8.49 9.71
CA THR A 28 12.42 7.23 10.48
C THR A 28 10.98 6.93 10.86
N MET A 29 10.67 5.62 10.94
CA MET A 29 9.37 5.19 11.42
C MET A 29 9.20 5.59 12.89
N PRO A 30 8.02 6.11 13.30
CA PRO A 30 7.78 6.43 14.70
C PRO A 30 7.90 5.19 15.59
N GLU A 31 8.33 5.41 16.84
CA GLU A 31 8.34 4.36 17.85
C GLU A 31 6.90 3.91 18.16
N GLY A 32 6.76 2.66 18.59
CA GLY A 32 5.46 2.11 18.97
C GLY A 32 4.65 1.55 17.81
N VAL A 33 5.19 1.55 16.61
CA VAL A 33 4.54 1.01 15.40
C VAL A 33 5.27 -0.27 14.98
N GLU A 34 4.54 -1.38 14.93
CA GLU A 34 5.00 -2.62 14.32
C GLU A 34 4.62 -2.59 12.84
N TYR A 35 5.62 -2.57 11.99
CA TYR A 35 5.45 -2.43 10.54
C TYR A 35 5.85 -3.74 9.85
N THR A 36 4.91 -4.35 9.15
CA THR A 36 5.14 -5.60 8.40
C THR A 36 4.88 -5.34 6.93
N GLU A 37 5.89 -5.56 6.10
CA GLU A 37 5.82 -5.28 4.66
C GLU A 37 5.52 -6.53 3.85
N ASN A 38 4.94 -6.29 2.67
CA ASN A 38 4.87 -7.26 1.57
C ASN A 38 4.10 -8.53 1.92
N ILE A 39 2.97 -8.36 2.56
CA ILE A 39 2.03 -9.45 2.82
C ILE A 39 1.22 -9.71 1.57
N VAL A 40 1.30 -10.92 1.04
CA VAL A 40 0.59 -11.32 -0.19
C VAL A 40 -0.90 -11.50 0.12
N TYR A 41 -1.78 -10.77 -0.57
CA TYR A 41 -3.22 -10.94 -0.41
C TYR A 41 -3.85 -11.82 -1.50
N THR A 42 -3.14 -12.07 -2.58
CA THR A 42 -3.56 -13.00 -3.64
C THR A 42 -2.35 -13.77 -4.14
N LYS A 43 -2.44 -15.09 -4.13
CA LYS A 43 -1.32 -15.99 -4.47
C LYS A 43 -1.23 -16.23 -5.98
N ASP A 44 -0.93 -15.19 -6.73
CA ASP A 44 -0.77 -15.27 -8.19
C ASP A 44 0.63 -14.89 -8.66
N GLY A 45 1.55 -14.60 -7.73
CA GLY A 45 2.91 -14.20 -8.03
C GLY A 45 3.05 -12.74 -8.48
N ASN A 46 1.96 -11.98 -8.54
CA ASN A 46 2.03 -10.57 -8.94
C ASN A 46 2.46 -9.72 -7.73
N PRO A 47 3.61 -9.00 -7.81
CA PRO A 47 4.09 -8.19 -6.70
C PRO A 47 3.17 -7.02 -6.34
N SER A 48 2.24 -6.65 -7.24
CA SER A 48 1.24 -5.62 -6.94
C SER A 48 0.11 -6.15 -6.06
N HIS A 49 0.02 -7.45 -5.82
CA HIS A 49 -1.00 -8.05 -4.96
C HIS A 49 -0.45 -8.28 -3.55
N GLN A 50 0.08 -7.21 -2.97
CA GLN A 50 0.67 -7.21 -1.62
C GLN A 50 0.13 -6.02 -0.83
N LEU A 51 0.26 -6.10 0.48
CA LEU A 51 -0.10 -5.02 1.38
C LEU A 51 0.90 -4.93 2.53
N ASP A 52 0.91 -3.78 3.19
CA ASP A 52 1.68 -3.54 4.41
C ASP A 52 0.73 -3.37 5.58
N ILE A 53 1.18 -3.79 6.76
CA ILE A 53 0.39 -3.72 8.00
C ILE A 53 1.12 -2.84 9.01
N TYR A 54 0.39 -1.92 9.63
CA TYR A 54 0.86 -1.07 10.73
C TYR A 54 0.03 -1.40 11.97
N ARG A 55 0.67 -1.93 13.00
CA ARG A 55 0.03 -2.37 14.24
C ARG A 55 0.63 -1.64 15.43
N PRO A 56 -0.19 -1.11 16.38
CA PRO A 56 0.36 -0.57 17.62
C PRO A 56 1.02 -1.68 18.45
N LYS A 57 2.29 -1.47 18.84
CA LYS A 57 3.08 -2.48 19.55
C LYS A 57 2.54 -2.83 20.93
N ASP A 58 1.98 -1.86 21.62
CA ASP A 58 1.54 -1.99 23.01
C ASP A 58 0.07 -2.36 23.16
N ARG A 59 -0.59 -2.72 22.05
CA ARG A 59 -2.01 -3.07 22.05
C ARG A 59 -2.27 -4.47 21.51
N GLU A 60 -1.33 -5.35 21.72
CA GLU A 60 -1.46 -6.74 21.28
C GLU A 60 -2.65 -7.40 21.97
N GLY A 61 -3.47 -8.11 21.19
CA GLY A 61 -4.66 -8.79 21.69
C GLY A 61 -5.90 -7.90 21.80
N GLU A 62 -5.78 -6.60 21.64
CA GLU A 62 -6.93 -5.69 21.64
C GLU A 62 -7.64 -5.71 20.29
N VAL A 63 -8.96 -5.49 20.33
CA VAL A 63 -9.77 -5.27 19.14
C VAL A 63 -9.66 -3.80 18.76
N LEU A 64 -9.06 -3.53 17.60
CA LEU A 64 -8.80 -2.17 17.15
C LEU A 64 -9.62 -1.85 15.90
N PRO A 65 -10.03 -0.58 15.76
CA PRO A 65 -10.64 -0.15 14.51
C PRO A 65 -9.63 -0.26 13.37
N VAL A 66 -10.11 -0.64 12.18
CA VAL A 66 -9.27 -0.90 11.02
C VAL A 66 -9.42 0.22 10.00
N ILE A 67 -8.29 0.66 9.46
CA ILE A 67 -8.24 1.57 8.32
C ILE A 67 -7.56 0.85 7.16
N ILE A 68 -8.17 0.92 5.99
CA ILE A 68 -7.58 0.45 4.74
C ILE A 68 -7.16 1.67 3.95
N ASN A 69 -5.85 1.81 3.74
CA ASN A 69 -5.28 2.90 2.96
C ASN A 69 -5.10 2.46 1.52
N VAL A 70 -5.73 3.18 0.61
CA VAL A 70 -5.59 2.98 -0.83
C VAL A 70 -4.89 4.22 -1.39
N HIS A 71 -3.64 4.04 -1.84
CA HIS A 71 -2.86 5.19 -2.28
C HIS A 71 -3.41 5.80 -3.56
N GLY A 72 -3.21 7.10 -3.73
CA GLY A 72 -3.52 7.82 -4.95
C GLY A 72 -2.36 7.84 -5.94
N GLY A 73 -2.52 8.54 -7.03
CA GLY A 73 -1.50 8.71 -8.07
C GLY A 73 -2.06 8.73 -9.48
N GLY A 74 -3.32 9.13 -9.66
CA GLY A 74 -3.95 9.23 -10.97
C GLY A 74 -4.05 7.89 -11.69
N LEU A 75 -4.06 6.78 -10.96
CA LEU A 75 -4.18 5.42 -11.46
C LEU A 75 -2.91 4.89 -12.16
N ILE A 76 -1.90 5.71 -12.35
CA ILE A 76 -0.68 5.37 -13.11
C ILE A 76 0.59 5.36 -12.27
N ILE A 77 0.59 6.05 -11.13
CA ILE A 77 1.75 6.13 -10.24
C ILE A 77 1.33 5.86 -8.80
N GLY A 78 2.31 5.73 -7.92
CA GLY A 78 2.11 5.53 -6.49
C GLY A 78 2.43 4.12 -6.05
N ASN A 79 2.54 3.96 -4.73
CA ASN A 79 2.83 2.67 -4.13
C ASN A 79 2.31 2.65 -2.68
N LYS A 80 2.22 1.46 -2.10
CA LYS A 80 1.72 1.28 -0.73
C LYS A 80 2.60 1.94 0.34
N GLY A 81 3.84 2.24 0.02
CA GLY A 81 4.77 2.93 0.93
C GLY A 81 4.66 4.45 0.87
N PHE A 82 3.90 5.00 -0.08
CA PHE A 82 3.77 6.45 -0.23
C PHE A 82 3.23 7.11 1.04
N ASN A 83 2.21 6.53 1.66
CA ASN A 83 1.56 7.06 2.86
C ASN A 83 2.12 6.45 4.16
N LYS A 84 3.33 5.91 4.13
CA LYS A 84 3.95 5.21 5.26
C LYS A 84 3.88 6.00 6.56
N TYR A 85 4.26 7.27 6.53
CA TYR A 85 4.31 8.09 7.74
C TYR A 85 2.92 8.50 8.20
N PHE A 86 2.00 8.75 7.29
CA PHE A 86 0.61 9.00 7.61
C PHE A 86 -0.05 7.76 8.24
N CYS A 87 0.16 6.60 7.66
CA CYS A 87 -0.34 5.34 8.22
C CYS A 87 0.22 5.08 9.62
N SER A 88 1.49 5.43 9.84
CA SER A 88 2.13 5.31 11.15
C SER A 88 1.49 6.23 12.18
N LEU A 89 1.14 7.44 11.80
CA LEU A 89 0.44 8.37 12.69
C LEU A 89 -0.95 7.84 13.07
N LEU A 90 -1.68 7.30 12.11
CA LEU A 90 -2.97 6.67 12.38
C LEU A 90 -2.82 5.47 13.33
N CYS A 91 -1.80 4.66 13.11
CA CYS A 91 -1.47 3.53 13.98
C CYS A 91 -1.21 4.00 15.42
N LYS A 92 -0.48 5.08 15.60
CA LYS A 92 -0.24 5.66 16.93
C LYS A 92 -1.51 6.18 17.61
N LYS A 93 -2.54 6.48 16.83
CA LYS A 93 -3.86 6.86 17.35
C LYS A 93 -4.72 5.66 17.78
N GLY A 94 -4.24 4.44 17.57
CA GLY A 94 -4.93 3.23 17.99
C GLY A 94 -5.62 2.47 16.85
N PHE A 95 -5.30 2.78 15.59
CA PHE A 95 -5.85 2.07 14.44
C PHE A 95 -4.91 0.97 13.98
N LEU A 96 -5.51 -0.15 13.55
CA LEU A 96 -4.81 -1.16 12.76
C LEU A 96 -4.92 -0.75 11.30
N VAL A 97 -3.80 -0.48 10.64
CA VAL A 97 -3.79 0.10 9.29
C VAL A 97 -3.24 -0.90 8.29
N TYR A 98 -3.99 -1.12 7.22
CA TYR A 98 -3.56 -1.91 6.06
C TYR A 98 -3.37 -0.96 4.89
N SER A 99 -2.16 -0.92 4.32
CA SER A 99 -1.86 -0.12 3.14
C SER A 99 -1.69 -1.06 1.97
N ILE A 100 -2.58 -0.98 0.98
CA ILE A 100 -2.62 -1.96 -0.10
C ILE A 100 -1.91 -1.46 -1.35
N GLU A 101 -1.26 -2.39 -2.05
CA GLU A 101 -0.79 -2.19 -3.41
C GLU A 101 -1.85 -2.68 -4.38
N TYR A 102 -1.86 -2.15 -5.57
CA TYR A 102 -2.74 -2.59 -6.65
C TYR A 102 -2.05 -2.31 -7.98
N ARG A 103 -2.47 -3.03 -9.02
CA ARG A 103 -1.89 -2.84 -10.35
C ARG A 103 -2.21 -1.44 -10.89
N LEU A 104 -1.28 -0.90 -11.66
CA LEU A 104 -1.39 0.45 -12.21
C LEU A 104 -1.56 0.38 -13.73
N ILE A 105 -2.25 1.37 -14.28
CA ILE A 105 -2.35 1.56 -15.73
C ILE A 105 -0.96 2.01 -16.23
N PRO A 106 -0.40 1.48 -17.34
CA PRO A 106 -1.08 0.68 -18.36
C PRO A 106 -0.94 -0.85 -18.21
N ASP A 107 -0.44 -1.36 -17.10
CA ASP A 107 -0.28 -2.81 -16.88
C ASP A 107 -1.63 -3.53 -16.77
N CYS A 108 -2.68 -2.79 -16.51
CA CYS A 108 -4.04 -3.30 -16.36
C CYS A 108 -5.05 -2.23 -16.76
N MET A 109 -6.34 -2.56 -16.66
CA MET A 109 -7.44 -1.63 -16.87
C MET A 109 -8.02 -1.19 -15.51
N ILE A 110 -8.82 -0.14 -15.50
CA ILE A 110 -9.40 0.40 -14.27
C ILE A 110 -10.24 -0.65 -13.52
N TYR A 111 -10.93 -1.53 -14.24
CA TYR A 111 -11.71 -2.61 -13.60
C TYR A 111 -10.82 -3.58 -12.85
N ASP A 112 -9.61 -3.80 -13.32
CA ASP A 112 -8.63 -4.65 -12.64
C ASP A 112 -8.18 -4.02 -11.33
N GLN A 113 -8.07 -2.70 -11.29
CA GLN A 113 -7.72 -1.96 -10.07
C GLN A 113 -8.81 -2.11 -9.02
N PHE A 114 -10.09 -1.98 -9.40
CA PHE A 114 -11.20 -2.23 -8.47
C PHE A 114 -11.18 -3.67 -7.97
N ARG A 115 -10.91 -4.63 -8.85
CA ARG A 115 -10.79 -6.03 -8.48
C ARG A 115 -9.69 -6.25 -7.45
N ASP A 116 -8.53 -5.62 -7.66
CA ASP A 116 -7.40 -5.74 -6.72
C ASP A 116 -7.76 -5.21 -5.34
N VAL A 117 -8.42 -4.06 -5.27
CA VAL A 117 -8.89 -3.48 -4.01
C VAL A 117 -9.88 -4.43 -3.31
N PHE A 118 -10.84 -4.99 -4.05
CA PHE A 118 -11.80 -5.94 -3.47
C PHE A 118 -11.11 -7.22 -2.98
N MET A 119 -10.13 -7.74 -3.71
CA MET A 119 -9.36 -8.91 -3.27
C MET A 119 -8.61 -8.63 -1.98
N ALA A 120 -8.01 -7.44 -1.86
CA ALA A 120 -7.34 -7.02 -0.64
C ALA A 120 -8.32 -6.89 0.53
N MET A 121 -9.50 -6.32 0.29
CA MET A 121 -10.55 -6.19 1.30
C MET A 121 -11.04 -7.55 1.78
N ASP A 122 -11.22 -8.51 0.88
CA ASP A 122 -11.61 -9.87 1.26
C ASP A 122 -10.54 -10.52 2.14
N TYR A 123 -9.27 -10.36 1.77
CA TYR A 123 -8.17 -10.87 2.57
C TYR A 123 -8.19 -10.27 3.97
N ILE A 124 -8.34 -8.96 4.08
CA ILE A 124 -8.37 -8.23 5.35
C ILE A 124 -9.57 -8.68 6.18
N SER A 125 -10.76 -8.79 5.59
CA SER A 125 -11.99 -9.21 6.26
C SER A 125 -11.85 -10.59 6.91
N GLY A 126 -11.16 -11.50 6.27
CA GLY A 126 -10.90 -12.82 6.82
C GLY A 126 -9.96 -12.84 8.03
N ARG A 127 -9.29 -11.74 8.33
CA ARG A 127 -8.33 -11.61 9.43
C ARG A 127 -8.82 -10.75 10.58
N ILE A 128 -9.90 -10.02 10.37
CA ILE A 128 -10.54 -9.21 11.40
C ILE A 128 -11.59 -10.05 12.11
N ARG A 129 -11.49 -10.14 13.40
CA ARG A 129 -12.46 -10.84 14.24
C ARG A 129 -12.81 -10.03 15.48
#